data_1b3d2d2526c93c92d4090ea792c1e1b1
#
_entry.id   1b3d2d2526c93c92d4090ea792c1e1b1
#
_cell.length_a   1.000
_cell.length_b   1.000
_cell.length_c   1.000
_cell.angle_alpha   90.00
_cell.angle_beta   90.00
_cell.angle_gamma   90.00
#
_symmetry.space_group_name_H-M   'P 1'
#
loop_
_entity.id
_entity.type
_entity.pdbx_description
1 polymer ?
#
loop_
_entity_poly.entity_id
_entity_poly.type
_entity_poly.pdbx_seq_one_letter_code
_entity_poly.pdbx_strand_id
1 'polypeptide(L)'
;MTIRLRRTEGSPVVAVRLLLAGGARCESIPGQALLSGRLLTEGTRRRSWEQIAADAEGRGMILASFGGYETHGLSIDALAADWQLALEWVAELMFESVFPDERLRWLARQAAAELEAQADQADLVTARAFAEQVYAPHPRGRPLQGDAASLARLEPEHCREFHAAAQGWGAFLSVAGEIDEELVGKRASELFGGRIAAETDGDGRPAERPVPAAPAASPVARREISTRAEDQAHLFVGSRTVARAHPDYAALELAGVVLGAGAGLTGRIPQRIREREGLAYSATADTVSGAGIDEGRLVCYVGTAPETLDKAEASLRDELARFLAEPIAAEELESARSYLLGREPFRRETARQWADLMAVSALLDLPLDDPNWHAGKVARLTAEDVAAAARRWIDPERLLVTRGLPTSRESARPT
;
A
#
# COMPACT_ATOMS: atom_id res chain seq x y z
N MET A 1 0.57 4.21 22.37
CA MET A 1 1.60 3.68 21.43
C MET A 1 1.79 2.19 21.65
N THR A 2 1.84 1.42 20.56
CA THR A 2 2.15 -0.03 20.61
C THR A 2 3.62 -0.22 20.26
N ILE A 3 4.38 -0.91 21.12
CA ILE A 3 5.80 -1.24 20.89
C ILE A 3 5.92 -2.73 20.60
N ARG A 4 6.65 -3.08 19.55
CA ARG A 4 6.97 -4.45 19.18
C ARG A 4 8.48 -4.61 18.99
N LEU A 5 9.06 -5.56 19.66
CA LEU A 5 10.50 -5.79 19.67
C LEU A 5 10.76 -7.22 19.20
N ARG A 6 11.87 -7.43 18.50
CA ARG A 6 12.32 -8.74 18.09
C ARG A 6 13.84 -8.81 18.00
N ARG A 7 14.43 -9.70 18.77
CA ARG A 7 15.82 -10.08 18.57
C ARG A 7 15.96 -10.93 17.31
N THR A 8 16.83 -10.50 16.41
CA THR A 8 17.25 -11.25 15.21
C THR A 8 18.73 -11.58 15.37
N GLU A 9 19.01 -12.77 15.85
CA GLU A 9 20.35 -13.22 16.22
C GLU A 9 21.31 -13.14 15.04
N GLY A 10 22.52 -12.61 15.29
CA GLY A 10 23.58 -12.44 14.30
C GLY A 10 23.33 -11.34 13.27
N SER A 11 22.26 -10.56 13.38
CA SER A 11 22.02 -9.43 12.46
C SER A 11 22.97 -8.29 12.78
N PRO A 12 23.83 -7.85 11.83
CA PRO A 12 24.66 -6.67 12.04
C PRO A 12 23.87 -5.34 12.01
N VAL A 13 22.57 -5.41 11.67
CA VAL A 13 21.69 -4.27 11.44
C VAL A 13 20.55 -4.28 12.45
N VAL A 14 20.21 -3.10 12.95
CA VAL A 14 18.93 -2.84 13.62
C VAL A 14 18.02 -2.04 12.69
N ALA A 15 16.76 -2.46 12.62
CA ALA A 15 15.71 -1.79 11.86
C ALA A 15 14.65 -1.22 12.82
N VAL A 16 14.38 0.07 12.71
CA VAL A 16 13.38 0.79 13.50
C VAL A 16 12.30 1.31 12.56
N ARG A 17 11.03 1.07 12.88
CA ARG A 17 9.87 1.59 12.15
C ARG A 17 8.94 2.30 13.11
N LEU A 18 8.56 3.50 12.76
CA LEU A 18 7.51 4.24 13.47
C LEU A 18 6.40 4.56 12.47
N LEU A 19 5.22 3.98 12.69
CA LEU A 19 4.02 4.26 11.92
C LEU A 19 3.04 5.05 12.77
N LEU A 20 2.50 6.13 12.21
CA LEU A 20 1.31 6.81 12.72
C LEU A 20 0.10 6.40 11.89
N ALA A 21 -0.97 5.99 12.56
CA ALA A 21 -2.23 5.70 11.88
C ALA A 21 -2.80 6.96 11.22
N GLY A 22 -3.48 6.80 10.09
CA GLY A 22 -4.14 7.91 9.40
C GLY A 22 -3.87 7.90 7.92
N GLY A 23 -2.80 8.50 7.47
CA GLY A 23 -2.48 8.62 6.05
C GLY A 23 -3.53 9.42 5.25
N ALA A 24 -3.51 9.29 3.93
CA ALA A 24 -4.41 10.02 3.04
C ALA A 24 -5.90 9.71 3.27
N ARG A 25 -6.23 8.61 3.94
CA ARG A 25 -7.62 8.30 4.34
C ARG A 25 -8.20 9.29 5.35
N CYS A 26 -7.36 10.03 6.05
CA CYS A 26 -7.74 10.99 7.10
C CYS A 26 -7.39 12.44 6.75
N GLU A 27 -6.80 12.70 5.59
CA GLU A 27 -6.40 14.05 5.18
C GLU A 27 -7.59 14.93 4.77
N SER A 28 -7.51 16.21 5.08
CA SER A 28 -8.49 17.21 4.65
C SER A 28 -8.16 17.82 3.28
N ILE A 29 -6.87 17.88 2.94
CA ILE A 29 -6.37 18.39 1.68
C ILE A 29 -5.63 17.26 0.96
N PRO A 30 -5.99 16.89 -0.28
CA PRO A 30 -5.28 15.84 -1.01
C PRO A 30 -3.77 16.11 -1.11
N GLY A 31 -2.96 15.09 -0.77
CA GLY A 31 -1.50 15.18 -0.69
C GLY A 31 -0.94 15.61 0.67
N GLN A 32 -1.80 16.05 1.59
CA GLN A 32 -1.39 16.49 2.93
C GLN A 32 -0.66 15.38 3.70
N ALA A 33 -1.20 14.17 3.72
CA ALA A 33 -0.60 13.04 4.42
C ALA A 33 0.77 12.65 3.86
N LEU A 34 0.91 12.63 2.53
CA LEU A 34 2.17 12.36 1.86
C LEU A 34 3.23 13.39 2.25
N LEU A 35 2.90 14.68 2.13
CA LEU A 35 3.87 15.74 2.39
C LEU A 35 4.17 15.88 3.89
N SER A 36 3.18 15.67 4.77
CA SER A 36 3.42 15.63 6.22
C SER A 36 4.41 14.53 6.60
N GLY A 37 4.28 13.36 6.01
CA GLY A 37 5.23 12.27 6.21
C GLY A 37 6.62 12.62 5.67
N ARG A 38 6.74 13.07 4.42
CA ARG A 38 8.02 13.43 3.78
C ARG A 38 8.75 14.55 4.53
N LEU A 39 8.02 15.49 5.13
CA LEU A 39 8.60 16.62 5.87
C LEU A 39 9.27 16.23 7.19
N LEU A 40 9.04 15.04 7.73
CA LEU A 40 9.63 14.63 9.01
C LEU A 40 11.16 14.64 9.00
N THR A 41 11.79 14.43 7.84
CA THR A 41 13.25 14.44 7.68
C THR A 41 13.81 15.75 7.14
N GLU A 42 12.95 16.76 6.93
CA GLU A 42 13.33 18.00 6.25
C GLU A 42 13.79 19.12 7.22
N GLY A 43 13.95 18.81 8.49
CA GLY A 43 14.48 19.69 9.52
C GLY A 43 13.80 19.53 10.86
N THR A 44 14.59 19.65 11.92
CA THR A 44 14.12 19.65 13.31
C THR A 44 14.50 20.97 14.00
N ARG A 45 14.09 21.14 15.25
CA ARG A 45 14.54 22.27 16.07
C ARG A 45 16.05 22.27 16.32
N ARG A 46 16.71 21.12 16.11
CA ARG A 46 18.14 20.93 16.41
C ARG A 46 19.02 20.88 15.18
N ARG A 47 18.48 20.40 14.04
CA ARG A 47 19.26 20.10 12.84
C ARG A 47 18.51 20.53 11.58
N SER A 48 19.24 21.09 10.62
CA SER A 48 18.74 21.28 9.27
C SER A 48 18.65 19.94 8.53
N TRP A 49 17.96 19.91 7.40
CA TRP A 49 17.85 18.70 6.56
C TRP A 49 19.23 18.24 6.07
N GLU A 50 20.14 19.16 5.73
CA GLU A 50 21.52 18.84 5.32
C GLU A 50 22.30 18.17 6.45
N GLN A 51 22.14 18.68 7.69
CA GLN A 51 22.78 18.08 8.86
C GLN A 51 22.21 16.69 9.14
N ILE A 52 20.88 16.50 9.01
CA ILE A 52 20.24 15.19 9.16
C ILE A 52 20.80 14.21 8.12
N ALA A 53 20.87 14.62 6.85
CA ALA A 53 21.39 13.80 5.78
C ALA A 53 22.88 13.45 5.98
N ALA A 54 23.71 14.45 6.26
CA ALA A 54 25.16 14.26 6.47
C ALA A 54 25.47 13.37 7.68
N ASP A 55 24.73 13.55 8.79
CA ASP A 55 24.88 12.73 9.99
C ASP A 55 24.45 11.27 9.76
N ALA A 56 23.37 11.05 8.98
CA ALA A 56 22.91 9.71 8.61
C ALA A 56 23.93 9.02 7.70
N GLU A 57 24.34 9.68 6.64
CA GLU A 57 25.33 9.18 5.68
C GLU A 57 26.68 8.89 6.35
N GLY A 58 27.15 9.79 7.22
CA GLY A 58 28.39 9.64 7.97
C GLY A 58 28.42 8.40 8.88
N ARG A 59 27.25 7.83 9.22
CA ARG A 59 27.10 6.61 10.03
C ARG A 59 26.63 5.40 9.23
N GLY A 60 26.43 5.55 7.92
CA GLY A 60 25.86 4.50 7.08
C GLY A 60 24.41 4.15 7.44
N MET A 61 23.69 5.05 8.09
CA MET A 61 22.27 4.88 8.40
C MET A 61 21.42 5.11 7.14
N ILE A 62 20.41 4.26 6.94
CA ILE A 62 19.39 4.47 5.93
C ILE A 62 18.18 5.06 6.64
N LEU A 63 17.95 6.34 6.42
CA LEU A 63 16.82 7.09 6.95
C LEU A 63 15.82 7.37 5.83
N ALA A 64 14.55 7.06 6.07
CA ALA A 64 13.47 7.44 5.18
C ALA A 64 12.24 7.88 5.97
N SER A 65 11.50 8.83 5.39
CA SER A 65 10.19 9.24 5.85
C SER A 65 9.17 9.01 4.74
N PHE A 66 7.93 8.73 5.10
CA PHE A 66 6.90 8.39 4.13
C PHE A 66 5.51 8.86 4.55
N GLY A 67 4.66 9.08 3.56
CA GLY A 67 3.22 9.20 3.74
C GLY A 67 2.52 8.27 2.77
N GLY A 68 1.51 7.55 3.27
CA GLY A 68 0.74 6.56 2.52
C GLY A 68 -0.76 6.77 2.66
N TYR A 69 -1.56 5.84 2.16
CA TYR A 69 -3.01 5.91 2.28
C TYR A 69 -3.50 5.70 3.72
N GLU A 70 -2.84 4.86 4.50
CA GLU A 70 -3.28 4.43 5.83
C GLU A 70 -2.38 4.91 6.96
N THR A 71 -1.13 5.27 6.64
CA THR A 71 -0.11 5.67 7.61
C THR A 71 0.83 6.71 7.02
N HIS A 72 1.52 7.42 7.91
CA HIS A 72 2.76 8.11 7.62
C HIS A 72 3.78 7.84 8.73
N GLY A 73 5.05 8.08 8.51
CA GLY A 73 6.03 7.77 9.51
C GLY A 73 7.48 7.77 9.04
N LEU A 74 8.28 7.02 9.79
CA LEU A 74 9.74 6.97 9.67
C LEU A 74 10.25 5.53 9.64
N SER A 75 11.33 5.33 8.92
CA SER A 75 12.14 4.11 8.95
C SER A 75 13.61 4.45 9.10
N ILE A 76 14.29 3.78 10.01
CA ILE A 76 15.74 3.85 10.17
C ILE A 76 16.30 2.43 10.18
N ASP A 77 17.32 2.21 9.34
CA ASP A 77 18.17 1.03 9.41
C ASP A 77 19.58 1.50 9.76
N ALA A 78 20.17 0.94 10.80
CA ALA A 78 21.46 1.31 11.33
C ALA A 78 22.29 0.08 11.70
N LEU A 79 23.56 0.25 12.04
CA LEU A 79 24.33 -0.81 12.67
C LEU A 79 23.68 -1.20 14.01
N ALA A 80 23.72 -2.47 14.38
CA ALA A 80 23.14 -2.95 15.63
C ALA A 80 23.71 -2.21 16.86
N ALA A 81 24.97 -1.81 16.83
CA ALA A 81 25.60 -1.01 17.89
C ALA A 81 25.01 0.39 18.06
N ASP A 82 24.38 0.94 17.01
CA ASP A 82 23.81 2.28 16.99
C ASP A 82 22.29 2.32 17.30
N TRP A 83 21.74 1.24 17.85
CA TRP A 83 20.30 1.12 18.10
C TRP A 83 19.73 2.25 18.99
N GLN A 84 20.50 2.70 19.99
CA GLN A 84 20.08 3.82 20.86
C GLN A 84 19.93 5.10 20.07
N LEU A 85 20.93 5.40 19.24
CA LEU A 85 20.94 6.58 18.40
C LEU A 85 19.80 6.56 17.38
N ALA A 86 19.53 5.37 16.78
CA ALA A 86 18.40 5.21 15.86
C ALA A 86 17.06 5.53 16.53
N LEU A 87 16.83 5.06 17.77
CA LEU A 87 15.63 5.40 18.55
C LEU A 87 15.56 6.90 18.90
N GLU A 88 16.68 7.51 19.29
CA GLU A 88 16.75 8.94 19.58
C GLU A 88 16.40 9.79 18.36
N TRP A 89 16.88 9.37 17.19
CA TRP A 89 16.57 10.05 15.94
C TRP A 89 15.10 9.91 15.56
N VAL A 90 14.52 8.72 15.69
CA VAL A 90 13.09 8.55 15.45
C VAL A 90 12.28 9.47 16.37
N ALA A 91 12.64 9.56 17.65
CA ALA A 91 11.97 10.45 18.60
C ALA A 91 12.16 11.93 18.25
N GLU A 92 13.37 12.37 17.87
CA GLU A 92 13.62 13.74 17.46
C GLU A 92 12.82 14.11 16.21
N LEU A 93 12.92 13.29 15.15
CA LEU A 93 12.21 13.53 13.88
C LEU A 93 10.69 13.52 14.05
N MET A 94 10.19 12.67 14.95
CA MET A 94 8.76 12.58 15.26
C MET A 94 8.23 13.81 16.00
N PHE A 95 8.96 14.31 17.01
CA PHE A 95 8.44 15.31 17.94
C PHE A 95 9.01 16.71 17.74
N GLU A 96 10.11 16.85 17.04
CA GLU A 96 10.83 18.11 16.90
C GLU A 96 10.94 18.59 15.45
N SER A 97 10.30 17.89 14.49
CA SER A 97 10.22 18.35 13.10
C SER A 97 9.54 19.72 13.01
N VAL A 98 10.11 20.64 12.23
CA VAL A 98 9.65 22.04 12.13
C VAL A 98 8.85 22.34 10.87
N PHE A 99 8.77 21.40 9.95
CA PHE A 99 8.00 21.53 8.69
C PHE A 99 8.35 22.82 7.93
N PRO A 100 9.58 22.99 7.42
CA PRO A 100 10.01 24.23 6.80
C PRO A 100 9.23 24.53 5.51
N ASP A 101 8.80 25.78 5.33
CA ASP A 101 8.00 26.20 4.17
C ASP A 101 8.74 25.99 2.84
N GLU A 102 10.04 26.32 2.79
CA GLU A 102 10.85 26.09 1.58
C GLU A 102 10.89 24.61 1.18
N ARG A 103 11.02 23.71 2.17
CA ARG A 103 11.07 22.26 1.95
C ARG A 103 9.69 21.71 1.55
N LEU A 104 8.61 22.22 2.15
CA LEU A 104 7.26 21.89 1.73
C LEU A 104 7.04 22.25 0.26
N ARG A 105 7.40 23.47 -0.14
CA ARG A 105 7.27 23.92 -1.53
C ARG A 105 8.11 23.09 -2.50
N TRP A 106 9.30 22.69 -2.08
CA TRP A 106 10.15 21.82 -2.87
C TRP A 106 9.52 20.42 -3.06
N LEU A 107 9.06 19.79 -1.98
CA LEU A 107 8.39 18.49 -2.00
C LEU A 107 7.07 18.53 -2.80
N ALA A 108 6.30 19.62 -2.69
CA ALA A 108 5.08 19.82 -3.47
C ALA A 108 5.37 19.89 -4.98
N ARG A 109 6.45 20.60 -5.40
CA ARG A 109 6.88 20.59 -6.79
C ARG A 109 7.33 19.21 -7.27
N GLN A 110 8.04 18.45 -6.43
CA GLN A 110 8.40 17.07 -6.76
C GLN A 110 7.16 16.19 -6.93
N ALA A 111 6.19 16.27 -6.00
CA ALA A 111 4.95 15.51 -6.10
C ALA A 111 4.15 15.86 -7.36
N ALA A 112 4.11 17.14 -7.74
CA ALA A 112 3.49 17.58 -9.00
C ALA A 112 4.22 17.00 -10.22
N ALA A 113 5.55 17.06 -10.25
CA ALA A 113 6.35 16.49 -11.33
C ALA A 113 6.21 14.94 -11.42
N GLU A 114 6.11 14.24 -10.29
CA GLU A 114 5.80 12.82 -10.26
C GLU A 114 4.43 12.53 -10.91
N LEU A 115 3.41 13.36 -10.63
CA LEU A 115 2.09 13.24 -11.25
C LEU A 115 2.11 13.47 -12.75
N GLU A 116 2.85 14.50 -13.21
CA GLU A 116 3.03 14.80 -14.63
C GLU A 116 3.76 13.65 -15.36
N ALA A 117 4.85 13.15 -14.79
CA ALA A 117 5.57 12.02 -15.36
C ALA A 117 4.71 10.75 -15.47
N GLN A 118 3.81 10.53 -14.51
CA GLN A 118 2.87 9.42 -14.54
C GLN A 118 1.71 9.64 -15.53
N ALA A 119 1.37 10.89 -15.86
CA ALA A 119 0.35 11.18 -16.88
C ALA A 119 0.77 10.72 -18.28
N ASP A 120 2.07 10.51 -18.49
CA ASP A 120 2.63 9.98 -19.72
C ASP A 120 2.62 8.45 -19.82
N GLN A 121 2.25 7.77 -18.74
CA GLN A 121 2.20 6.30 -18.68
C GLN A 121 0.74 5.84 -18.75
N ALA A 122 0.36 5.30 -19.90
CA ALA A 122 -1.03 4.98 -20.21
C ALA A 122 -1.62 3.92 -19.27
N ASP A 123 -0.83 2.93 -18.87
CA ASP A 123 -1.21 1.92 -17.89
C ASP A 123 -1.50 2.54 -16.52
N LEU A 124 -0.66 3.47 -16.04
CA LEU A 124 -0.87 4.15 -14.75
C LEU A 124 -2.07 5.09 -14.79
N VAL A 125 -2.28 5.81 -15.89
CA VAL A 125 -3.46 6.66 -16.08
C VAL A 125 -4.74 5.82 -16.04
N THR A 126 -4.73 4.68 -16.73
CA THR A 126 -5.86 3.75 -16.75
C THR A 126 -6.09 3.11 -15.38
N ALA A 127 -5.02 2.71 -14.67
CA ALA A 127 -5.09 2.17 -13.32
C ALA A 127 -5.69 3.17 -12.31
N ARG A 128 -5.36 4.46 -12.45
CA ARG A 128 -5.95 5.54 -11.62
C ARG A 128 -7.42 5.72 -11.89
N ALA A 129 -7.82 5.78 -13.17
CA ALA A 129 -9.22 5.89 -13.54
C ALA A 129 -10.03 4.70 -13.02
N PHE A 130 -9.44 3.49 -13.02
CA PHE A 130 -10.04 2.31 -12.41
C PHE A 130 -10.11 2.42 -10.88
N ALA A 131 -9.07 2.89 -10.21
CA ALA A 131 -9.09 3.09 -8.76
C ALA A 131 -10.16 4.11 -8.35
N GLU A 132 -10.29 5.20 -9.07
CA GLU A 132 -11.36 6.18 -8.87
C GLU A 132 -12.75 5.53 -9.05
N GLN A 133 -12.94 4.74 -10.11
CA GLN A 133 -14.20 4.04 -10.37
C GLN A 133 -14.57 3.06 -9.25
N VAL A 134 -13.57 2.39 -8.66
CA VAL A 134 -13.76 1.40 -7.57
C VAL A 134 -14.04 2.07 -6.23
N TYR A 135 -13.35 3.17 -5.91
CA TYR A 135 -13.30 3.69 -4.55
C TYR A 135 -13.96 5.05 -4.34
N ALA A 136 -14.33 5.81 -5.37
CA ALA A 136 -14.93 7.13 -5.14
C ALA A 136 -16.18 7.05 -4.24
N PRO A 137 -16.38 7.99 -3.31
CA PRO A 137 -15.57 9.18 -3.00
C PRO A 137 -14.41 8.92 -2.01
N HIS A 138 -14.14 7.67 -1.65
CA HIS A 138 -13.07 7.30 -0.71
C HIS A 138 -11.69 7.77 -1.21
N PRO A 139 -10.78 8.25 -0.33
CA PRO A 139 -9.46 8.74 -0.71
C PRO A 139 -8.58 7.78 -1.53
N ARG A 140 -8.78 6.47 -1.40
CA ARG A 140 -8.10 5.47 -2.24
C ARG A 140 -8.39 5.58 -3.73
N GLY A 141 -9.48 6.27 -4.10
CA GLY A 141 -9.82 6.52 -5.50
C GLY A 141 -9.03 7.65 -6.14
N ARG A 142 -8.19 8.38 -5.40
CA ARG A 142 -7.39 9.50 -5.92
C ARG A 142 -5.89 9.24 -5.76
N PRO A 143 -5.03 9.97 -6.52
CA PRO A 143 -3.59 9.89 -6.33
C PRO A 143 -3.18 10.28 -4.90
N LEU A 144 -2.21 9.55 -4.34
CA LEU A 144 -1.66 9.84 -3.01
C LEU A 144 -1.01 11.23 -2.95
N GLN A 145 -0.46 11.69 -4.08
CA GLN A 145 0.14 13.01 -4.23
C GLN A 145 -0.90 14.15 -4.20
N GLY A 146 -2.19 13.84 -4.32
CA GLY A 146 -3.22 14.85 -4.56
C GLY A 146 -3.25 15.30 -6.03
N ASP A 147 -3.41 16.59 -6.24
CA ASP A 147 -3.38 17.25 -7.54
C ASP A 147 -2.68 18.63 -7.45
N ALA A 148 -2.41 19.26 -8.59
CA ALA A 148 -1.70 20.54 -8.62
C ALA A 148 -2.42 21.64 -7.82
N ALA A 149 -3.76 21.65 -7.81
CA ALA A 149 -4.53 22.66 -7.09
C ALA A 149 -4.50 22.43 -5.58
N SER A 150 -4.57 21.18 -5.12
CA SER A 150 -4.46 20.82 -3.72
C SER A 150 -3.05 21.06 -3.18
N LEU A 151 -2.01 20.68 -3.95
CA LEU A 151 -0.61 20.90 -3.58
C LEU A 151 -0.28 22.40 -3.43
N ALA A 152 -0.82 23.25 -4.30
CA ALA A 152 -0.61 24.70 -4.23
C ALA A 152 -1.25 25.36 -2.99
N ARG A 153 -2.22 24.72 -2.35
CA ARG A 153 -2.91 25.22 -1.16
C ARG A 153 -2.30 24.73 0.15
N LEU A 154 -1.40 23.75 0.09
CA LEU A 154 -0.76 23.21 1.30
C LEU A 154 0.21 24.23 1.90
N GLU A 155 0.03 24.46 3.19
CA GLU A 155 0.90 25.29 4.01
C GLU A 155 1.52 24.45 5.14
N PRO A 156 2.66 24.86 5.71
CA PRO A 156 3.31 24.13 6.80
C PRO A 156 2.39 23.84 7.99
N GLU A 157 1.45 24.73 8.27
CA GLU A 157 0.49 24.58 9.37
C GLU A 157 -0.44 23.38 9.12
N HIS A 158 -0.95 23.22 7.92
CA HIS A 158 -1.77 22.05 7.56
C HIS A 158 -1.02 20.73 7.82
N CYS A 159 0.29 20.69 7.51
CA CYS A 159 1.10 19.49 7.72
C CYS A 159 1.38 19.26 9.22
N ARG A 160 1.61 20.34 10.00
CA ARG A 160 1.82 20.25 11.47
C ARG A 160 0.56 19.76 12.17
N GLU A 161 -0.60 20.35 11.86
CA GLU A 161 -1.89 19.94 12.43
C GLU A 161 -2.22 18.48 12.12
N PHE A 162 -2.04 18.05 10.87
CA PHE A 162 -2.25 16.66 10.48
C PHE A 162 -1.32 15.71 11.24
N HIS A 163 -0.04 16.05 11.35
CA HIS A 163 0.94 15.23 12.06
C HIS A 163 0.63 15.16 13.57
N ALA A 164 0.27 16.28 14.17
CA ALA A 164 -0.12 16.34 15.59
C ALA A 164 -1.36 15.48 15.86
N ALA A 165 -2.41 15.61 15.06
CA ALA A 165 -3.62 14.81 15.17
C ALA A 165 -3.34 13.32 15.01
N ALA A 166 -2.50 12.95 14.05
CA ALA A 166 -2.16 11.54 13.80
C ALA A 166 -1.42 10.86 14.96
N GLN A 167 -0.69 11.62 15.77
CA GLN A 167 -0.08 11.09 17.00
C GLN A 167 -1.13 10.56 17.97
N GLY A 168 -2.31 11.18 18.01
CA GLY A 168 -3.45 10.75 18.82
C GLY A 168 -4.23 9.55 18.26
N TRP A 169 -4.15 9.29 16.95
CA TRP A 169 -4.92 8.21 16.30
C TRP A 169 -4.31 6.81 16.44
N GLY A 170 -3.06 6.72 16.84
CA GLY A 170 -2.34 5.49 17.07
C GLY A 170 -0.92 5.54 16.50
N ALA A 171 0.03 5.13 17.32
CA ALA A 171 1.43 5.05 16.96
C ALA A 171 1.96 3.63 17.21
N PHE A 172 2.72 3.11 16.26
CA PHE A 172 3.25 1.75 16.25
C PHE A 172 4.76 1.81 16.02
N LEU A 173 5.51 1.45 17.06
CA LEU A 173 6.97 1.35 17.01
C LEU A 173 7.36 -0.12 16.93
N SER A 174 8.15 -0.47 15.94
CA SER A 174 8.78 -1.79 15.87
C SER A 174 10.29 -1.67 15.76
N VAL A 175 11.00 -2.56 16.46
CA VAL A 175 12.46 -2.65 16.43
C VAL A 175 12.85 -4.11 16.27
N ALA A 176 13.69 -4.40 15.27
CA ALA A 176 14.24 -5.74 15.04
C ALA A 176 15.75 -5.66 14.75
N GLY A 177 16.50 -6.63 15.24
CA GLY A 177 17.96 -6.69 15.08
C GLY A 177 18.63 -7.50 16.17
N GLU A 178 19.95 -7.50 16.22
CA GLU A 178 20.69 -8.05 17.37
C GLU A 178 20.58 -7.05 18.54
N ILE A 179 19.51 -7.15 19.29
CA ILE A 179 19.12 -6.22 20.36
C ILE A 179 18.84 -6.96 21.67
N ASP A 180 19.00 -6.26 22.78
CA ASP A 180 18.40 -6.61 24.05
C ASP A 180 17.01 -5.98 24.15
N GLU A 181 15.96 -6.79 24.08
CA GLU A 181 14.57 -6.32 24.04
C GLU A 181 14.16 -5.56 25.30
N GLU A 182 14.71 -5.92 26.48
CA GLU A 182 14.42 -5.22 27.74
C GLU A 182 15.03 -3.81 27.73
N LEU A 183 16.30 -3.70 27.33
CA LEU A 183 16.97 -2.38 27.22
C LEU A 183 16.32 -1.48 26.18
N VAL A 184 16.01 -2.03 25.01
CA VAL A 184 15.33 -1.31 23.93
C VAL A 184 13.92 -0.88 24.36
N GLY A 185 13.17 -1.75 25.01
CA GLY A 185 11.83 -1.44 25.52
C GLY A 185 11.84 -0.34 26.58
N LYS A 186 12.81 -0.37 27.50
CA LYS A 186 13.01 0.69 28.48
C LYS A 186 13.34 2.02 27.80
N ARG A 187 14.31 2.03 26.88
CA ARG A 187 14.70 3.24 26.14
C ARG A 187 13.58 3.82 25.31
N ALA A 188 12.83 2.97 24.61
CA ALA A 188 11.64 3.38 23.87
C ALA A 188 10.59 4.02 24.80
N SER A 189 10.35 3.42 25.96
CA SER A 189 9.40 3.97 26.95
C SER A 189 9.87 5.35 27.49
N GLU A 190 11.17 5.55 27.68
CA GLU A 190 11.74 6.84 28.10
C GLU A 190 11.56 7.92 27.00
N LEU A 191 11.81 7.58 25.74
CA LEU A 191 11.78 8.53 24.63
C LEU A 191 10.36 8.89 24.18
N PHE A 192 9.43 7.92 24.20
CA PHE A 192 8.10 8.07 23.65
C PHE A 192 6.99 8.09 24.72
N GLY A 193 7.27 7.59 25.92
CA GLY A 193 6.29 7.53 27.02
C GLY A 193 5.80 8.92 27.43
N GLY A 194 4.47 9.08 27.51
CA GLY A 194 3.85 10.37 27.86
C GLY A 194 3.85 11.43 26.76
N ARG A 195 4.62 11.25 25.66
CA ARG A 195 4.66 12.20 24.53
C ARG A 195 3.64 11.87 23.44
N ILE A 196 3.29 10.60 23.29
CA ILE A 196 2.18 10.13 22.45
C ILE A 196 1.00 9.92 23.38
N ALA A 197 0.40 11.00 23.84
CA ALA A 197 -0.90 10.95 24.48
C ALA A 197 -1.96 10.88 23.38
N ALA A 198 -2.97 10.03 23.55
CA ALA A 198 -4.19 10.22 22.80
C ALA A 198 -4.68 11.65 23.09
N GLU A 199 -4.76 12.51 22.03
CA GLU A 199 -5.51 13.75 22.18
C GLU A 199 -6.91 13.32 22.65
N THR A 200 -7.27 13.80 23.83
CA THR A 200 -8.62 13.58 24.35
C THR A 200 -9.48 14.74 23.85
N ASP A 201 -10.68 14.41 23.39
CA ASP A 201 -11.74 15.40 23.23
C ASP A 201 -12.01 16.10 24.59
N GLY A 202 -12.79 17.17 24.59
CA GLY A 202 -13.11 17.91 25.82
C GLY A 202 -13.71 17.06 26.96
N ASP A 203 -14.09 15.81 26.67
CA ASP A 203 -14.63 14.82 27.60
C ASP A 203 -13.60 13.75 28.03
N GLY A 204 -12.33 13.90 27.64
CA GLY A 204 -11.24 12.97 28.00
C GLY A 204 -11.22 11.68 27.20
N ARG A 205 -11.95 11.60 26.09
CA ARG A 205 -11.91 10.45 25.17
C ARG A 205 -10.79 10.67 24.13
N PRO A 206 -10.12 9.59 23.67
CA PRO A 206 -9.17 9.71 22.55
C PRO A 206 -9.85 10.37 21.35
N ALA A 207 -9.19 11.36 20.73
CA ALA A 207 -9.69 11.98 19.51
C ALA A 207 -9.97 10.88 18.46
N GLU A 208 -11.21 10.84 17.97
CA GLU A 208 -11.57 9.85 16.96
C GLU A 208 -10.80 10.11 15.67
N ARG A 209 -10.14 9.06 15.18
CA ARG A 209 -9.53 9.10 13.86
C ARG A 209 -10.62 9.29 12.81
N PRO A 210 -10.48 10.28 11.89
CA PRO A 210 -11.44 10.46 10.83
C PRO A 210 -11.65 9.17 10.04
N VAL A 211 -12.90 8.79 9.85
CA VAL A 211 -13.28 7.65 9.02
C VAL A 211 -13.70 8.23 7.66
N PRO A 212 -13.03 7.86 6.57
CA PRO A 212 -13.40 8.35 5.26
C PRO A 212 -14.81 7.88 4.88
N ALA A 213 -15.46 8.64 4.00
CA ALA A 213 -16.72 8.19 3.41
C ALA A 213 -16.53 6.82 2.74
N ALA A 214 -17.44 5.89 3.02
CA ALA A 214 -17.38 4.58 2.40
C ALA A 214 -17.45 4.70 0.87
N PRO A 215 -16.74 3.86 0.12
CA PRO A 215 -16.84 3.86 -1.32
C PRO A 215 -18.29 3.64 -1.77
N ALA A 216 -18.79 4.48 -2.65
CA ALA A 216 -20.11 4.32 -3.24
C ALA A 216 -20.10 3.25 -4.35
N ALA A 217 -21.26 2.70 -4.70
CA ALA A 217 -21.37 1.92 -5.91
C ALA A 217 -21.14 2.86 -7.11
N SER A 218 -20.25 2.45 -8.01
CA SER A 218 -20.02 3.24 -9.23
C SER A 218 -21.29 3.27 -10.08
N PRO A 219 -21.77 4.46 -10.51
CA PRO A 219 -22.91 4.55 -11.41
C PRO A 219 -22.58 4.08 -12.83
N VAL A 220 -21.29 3.94 -13.14
CA VAL A 220 -20.77 3.58 -14.47
C VAL A 220 -20.02 2.26 -14.37
N ALA A 221 -20.60 1.20 -14.92
CA ALA A 221 -19.95 -0.12 -14.93
C ALA A 221 -18.75 -0.17 -15.89
N ARG A 222 -18.78 0.60 -17.00
CA ARG A 222 -17.72 0.68 -18.00
C ARG A 222 -17.28 2.13 -18.19
N ARG A 223 -15.98 2.38 -18.15
CA ARG A 223 -15.34 3.67 -18.41
C ARG A 223 -14.29 3.50 -19.50
N GLU A 224 -14.27 4.42 -20.44
CA GLU A 224 -13.22 4.54 -21.45
C GLU A 224 -12.52 5.87 -21.29
N ILE A 225 -11.20 5.86 -21.34
CA ILE A 225 -10.37 7.06 -21.29
C ILE A 225 -9.40 7.06 -22.46
N SER A 226 -9.10 8.25 -22.97
CA SER A 226 -8.04 8.42 -23.94
C SER A 226 -6.71 8.51 -23.23
N THR A 227 -5.74 7.75 -23.72
CA THR A 227 -4.35 7.80 -23.26
C THR A 227 -3.45 8.38 -24.35
N ARG A 228 -2.16 8.56 -24.07
CA ARG A 228 -1.19 8.95 -25.09
C ARG A 228 -1.19 8.00 -26.29
N ALA A 229 -0.69 8.47 -27.43
CA ALA A 229 -0.49 7.66 -28.62
C ALA A 229 0.62 6.62 -28.36
N GLU A 230 0.23 5.37 -28.23
CA GLU A 230 1.09 4.20 -28.08
C GLU A 230 0.48 3.00 -28.82
N ASP A 231 1.18 1.88 -28.84
CA ASP A 231 0.73 0.70 -29.58
C ASP A 231 -0.13 -0.26 -28.72
N GLN A 232 -0.38 0.09 -27.43
CA GLN A 232 -1.14 -0.75 -26.51
C GLN A 232 -2.39 -0.05 -25.99
N ALA A 233 -3.44 -0.83 -25.79
CA ALA A 233 -4.60 -0.51 -24.97
C ALA A 233 -4.48 -1.23 -23.64
N HIS A 234 -5.01 -0.59 -22.60
CA HIS A 234 -4.96 -1.11 -21.23
C HIS A 234 -6.37 -1.40 -20.71
N LEU A 235 -6.57 -2.61 -20.22
CA LEU A 235 -7.83 -3.06 -19.66
C LEU A 235 -7.66 -3.35 -18.17
N PHE A 236 -8.51 -2.75 -17.35
CA PHE A 236 -8.68 -3.07 -15.94
C PHE A 236 -10.11 -3.55 -15.69
N VAL A 237 -10.25 -4.70 -15.06
CA VAL A 237 -11.53 -5.29 -14.68
C VAL A 237 -11.48 -5.72 -13.23
N GLY A 238 -12.52 -5.42 -12.45
CA GLY A 238 -12.57 -5.87 -11.07
C GLY A 238 -13.67 -5.23 -10.22
N SER A 239 -13.56 -5.43 -8.92
CA SER A 239 -14.51 -4.96 -7.91
C SER A 239 -13.82 -4.80 -6.57
N ARG A 240 -14.48 -4.19 -5.59
CA ARG A 240 -14.01 -4.20 -4.20
C ARG A 240 -14.07 -5.62 -3.64
N THR A 241 -13.15 -5.90 -2.74
CA THR A 241 -13.09 -7.15 -1.98
C THR A 241 -12.96 -6.85 -0.49
N VAL A 242 -12.09 -7.53 0.23
CA VAL A 242 -12.00 -7.50 1.70
C VAL A 242 -10.83 -6.67 2.21
N ALA A 243 -10.95 -6.19 3.45
CA ALA A 243 -9.82 -5.65 4.21
C ALA A 243 -8.87 -6.79 4.65
N ARG A 244 -7.63 -6.44 5.02
CA ARG A 244 -6.58 -7.41 5.40
C ARG A 244 -6.95 -8.30 6.59
N ALA A 245 -7.69 -7.76 7.56
CA ALA A 245 -8.11 -8.50 8.76
C ALA A 245 -9.34 -9.40 8.54
N HIS A 246 -9.99 -9.33 7.38
CA HIS A 246 -11.21 -10.09 7.11
C HIS A 246 -10.96 -11.61 7.10
N PRO A 247 -11.88 -12.44 7.62
CA PRO A 247 -11.72 -13.89 7.64
C PRO A 247 -11.47 -14.53 6.27
N ASP A 248 -12.11 -14.01 5.22
CA ASP A 248 -11.99 -14.53 3.84
C ASP A 248 -10.70 -14.06 3.13
N TYR A 249 -9.87 -13.20 3.75
CA TYR A 249 -8.68 -12.65 3.10
C TYR A 249 -7.74 -13.74 2.58
N ALA A 250 -7.39 -14.73 3.40
CA ALA A 250 -6.48 -15.80 3.02
C ALA A 250 -7.04 -16.67 1.87
N ALA A 251 -8.35 -16.91 1.86
CA ALA A 251 -9.00 -17.67 0.79
C ALA A 251 -9.01 -16.87 -0.53
N LEU A 252 -9.28 -15.57 -0.46
CA LEU A 252 -9.20 -14.71 -1.64
C LEU A 252 -7.76 -14.56 -2.13
N GLU A 253 -6.77 -14.40 -1.26
CA GLU A 253 -5.36 -14.34 -1.66
C GLU A 253 -4.96 -15.61 -2.43
N LEU A 254 -5.40 -16.79 -1.95
CA LEU A 254 -5.17 -18.06 -2.64
C LEU A 254 -5.91 -18.13 -3.98
N ALA A 255 -7.16 -17.64 -4.05
CA ALA A 255 -7.91 -17.48 -5.30
C ALA A 255 -7.18 -16.59 -6.31
N GLY A 256 -6.57 -15.50 -5.83
CA GLY A 256 -5.77 -14.61 -6.66
C GLY A 256 -4.58 -15.31 -7.30
N VAL A 257 -3.87 -16.16 -6.55
CA VAL A 257 -2.75 -16.94 -7.11
C VAL A 257 -3.23 -17.93 -8.17
N VAL A 258 -4.36 -18.62 -7.96
CA VAL A 258 -4.96 -19.50 -8.98
C VAL A 258 -5.35 -18.71 -10.23
N LEU A 259 -5.87 -17.49 -10.06
CA LEU A 259 -6.25 -16.63 -11.18
C LEU A 259 -5.05 -16.03 -11.91
N GLY A 260 -3.95 -15.67 -11.21
CA GLY A 260 -2.80 -15.06 -11.87
C GLY A 260 -1.97 -14.08 -11.07
N ALA A 261 -2.14 -14.02 -9.72
CA ALA A 261 -1.32 -13.18 -8.82
C ALA A 261 0.06 -13.78 -8.50
N GLY A 262 0.42 -14.89 -9.12
CA GLY A 262 1.70 -15.57 -8.92
C GLY A 262 2.88 -14.83 -9.57
N ALA A 263 3.89 -15.59 -9.99
CA ALA A 263 5.09 -15.06 -10.65
C ALA A 263 4.85 -14.47 -12.06
N GLY A 264 3.60 -14.20 -12.42
CA GLY A 264 3.20 -13.57 -13.68
C GLY A 264 3.16 -14.50 -14.90
N LEU A 265 3.54 -15.76 -14.74
CA LEU A 265 3.60 -16.75 -15.84
C LEU A 265 2.60 -17.89 -15.66
N THR A 266 2.08 -18.07 -14.46
CA THR A 266 1.17 -19.15 -14.09
C THR A 266 -0.16 -18.59 -13.62
N GLY A 267 -1.21 -19.37 -13.71
CA GLY A 267 -2.58 -18.97 -13.36
C GLY A 267 -3.49 -18.97 -14.57
N ARG A 268 -4.80 -19.07 -14.32
CA ARG A 268 -5.80 -19.27 -15.38
C ARG A 268 -5.83 -18.12 -16.40
N ILE A 269 -5.76 -16.88 -15.93
CA ILE A 269 -5.84 -15.67 -16.79
C ILE A 269 -4.61 -15.53 -17.69
N PRO A 270 -3.35 -15.53 -17.17
CA PRO A 270 -2.17 -15.52 -18.04
C PRO A 270 -2.13 -16.68 -19.03
N GLN A 271 -2.42 -17.90 -18.58
CA GLN A 271 -2.45 -19.08 -19.45
C GLN A 271 -3.45 -18.95 -20.59
N ARG A 272 -4.63 -18.43 -20.33
CA ARG A 272 -5.65 -18.25 -21.35
C ARG A 272 -5.29 -17.11 -22.31
N ILE A 273 -5.11 -15.93 -21.76
CA ILE A 273 -4.99 -14.69 -22.57
C ILE A 273 -3.64 -14.62 -23.29
N ARG A 274 -2.55 -14.99 -22.60
CA ARG A 274 -1.21 -14.89 -23.14
C ARG A 274 -0.80 -16.17 -23.90
N GLU A 275 -0.88 -17.35 -23.25
CA GLU A 275 -0.30 -18.59 -23.80
C GLU A 275 -1.19 -19.23 -24.85
N ARG A 276 -2.51 -19.32 -24.62
CA ARG A 276 -3.42 -20.02 -25.53
C ARG A 276 -3.97 -19.14 -26.66
N GLU A 277 -4.34 -17.91 -26.32
CA GLU A 277 -5.01 -17.01 -27.27
C GLU A 277 -4.07 -15.96 -27.88
N GLY A 278 -2.89 -15.74 -27.31
CA GLY A 278 -1.88 -14.79 -27.81
C GLY A 278 -2.36 -13.35 -27.89
N LEU A 279 -3.31 -12.96 -27.01
CA LEU A 279 -3.95 -11.65 -27.05
C LEU A 279 -3.14 -10.56 -26.38
N ALA A 280 -2.29 -10.92 -25.40
CA ALA A 280 -1.56 -9.96 -24.60
C ALA A 280 -0.21 -10.51 -24.15
N TYR A 281 0.77 -9.62 -24.01
CA TYR A 281 2.04 -9.96 -23.37
C TYR A 281 1.91 -9.95 -21.84
N SER A 282 1.12 -9.02 -21.31
CA SER A 282 0.89 -8.87 -19.88
C SER A 282 -0.56 -9.11 -19.54
N ALA A 283 -0.82 -10.12 -18.71
CA ALA A 283 -2.13 -10.42 -18.13
C ALA A 283 -1.92 -10.89 -16.68
N THR A 284 -2.57 -10.22 -15.73
CA THR A 284 -2.45 -10.51 -14.29
C THR A 284 -3.79 -10.41 -13.59
N ALA A 285 -3.91 -11.03 -12.42
CA ALA A 285 -5.05 -10.86 -11.53
C ALA A 285 -4.60 -10.88 -10.07
N ASP A 286 -5.14 -9.97 -9.26
CA ASP A 286 -4.96 -9.93 -7.83
C ASP A 286 -6.32 -9.69 -7.16
N THR A 287 -6.71 -10.54 -6.25
CA THR A 287 -8.04 -10.51 -5.61
C THR A 287 -8.09 -9.70 -4.32
N VAL A 288 -6.95 -9.31 -3.78
CA VAL A 288 -6.83 -8.56 -2.51
C VAL A 288 -5.91 -7.35 -2.64
N SER A 289 -5.76 -6.86 -3.87
CA SER A 289 -4.89 -5.74 -4.19
C SER A 289 -5.18 -4.53 -3.30
N GLY A 290 -4.15 -4.07 -2.59
CA GLY A 290 -4.25 -2.91 -1.70
C GLY A 290 -5.07 -3.13 -0.43
N ALA A 291 -5.43 -4.35 -0.05
CA ALA A 291 -6.12 -4.61 1.21
C ALA A 291 -5.25 -4.22 2.41
N GLY A 292 -5.82 -3.42 3.30
CA GLY A 292 -5.20 -2.92 4.51
C GLY A 292 -6.25 -2.72 5.61
N ILE A 293 -6.25 -1.54 6.25
CA ILE A 293 -7.36 -1.11 7.13
C ILE A 293 -8.65 -1.06 6.31
N ASP A 294 -8.56 -0.49 5.12
CA ASP A 294 -9.66 -0.37 4.18
C ASP A 294 -9.73 -1.60 3.26
N GLU A 295 -10.90 -1.77 2.62
CA GLU A 295 -11.14 -2.84 1.65
C GLU A 295 -10.14 -2.80 0.49
N GLY A 296 -9.63 -3.98 0.11
CA GLY A 296 -8.90 -4.21 -1.12
C GLY A 296 -9.83 -4.34 -2.33
N ARG A 297 -9.24 -4.79 -3.44
CA ARG A 297 -9.99 -5.00 -4.69
C ARG A 297 -9.48 -6.22 -5.46
N LEU A 298 -10.38 -6.84 -6.20
CA LEU A 298 -10.01 -7.62 -7.38
C LEU A 298 -9.53 -6.63 -8.44
N VAL A 299 -8.37 -6.87 -9.00
CA VAL A 299 -7.88 -6.20 -10.20
C VAL A 299 -7.34 -7.23 -11.17
N CYS A 300 -7.95 -7.31 -12.34
CA CYS A 300 -7.43 -8.02 -13.49
C CYS A 300 -6.92 -6.97 -14.48
N TYR A 301 -5.68 -7.13 -14.92
CA TYR A 301 -5.05 -6.24 -15.89
C TYR A 301 -4.66 -6.99 -17.13
N VAL A 302 -4.90 -6.38 -18.29
CA VAL A 302 -4.45 -6.88 -19.60
C VAL A 302 -3.94 -5.71 -20.43
N GLY A 303 -2.68 -5.82 -20.88
CA GLY A 303 -2.09 -4.93 -21.89
C GLY A 303 -2.11 -5.62 -23.26
N THR A 304 -2.88 -5.09 -24.21
CA THR A 304 -3.17 -5.73 -25.50
C THR A 304 -3.15 -4.71 -26.65
N ALA A 305 -3.13 -5.19 -27.89
CA ALA A 305 -3.32 -4.29 -29.03
C ALA A 305 -4.78 -3.76 -29.06
N PRO A 306 -5.00 -2.50 -29.49
CA PRO A 306 -6.34 -1.92 -29.53
C PRO A 306 -7.38 -2.80 -30.28
N GLU A 307 -6.95 -3.45 -31.36
CA GLU A 307 -7.81 -4.29 -32.21
C GLU A 307 -8.24 -5.60 -31.52
N THR A 308 -7.50 -6.05 -30.50
CA THR A 308 -7.77 -7.29 -29.77
C THR A 308 -8.42 -7.02 -28.40
N LEU A 309 -8.64 -5.77 -28.03
CA LEU A 309 -9.14 -5.38 -26.71
C LEU A 309 -10.51 -6.00 -26.36
N ASP A 310 -11.48 -5.97 -27.30
CA ASP A 310 -12.80 -6.55 -27.07
C ASP A 310 -12.73 -8.06 -26.86
N LYS A 311 -11.88 -8.75 -27.62
CA LYS A 311 -11.65 -10.18 -27.46
C LYS A 311 -10.98 -10.50 -26.13
N ALA A 312 -9.98 -9.70 -25.74
CA ALA A 312 -9.28 -9.87 -24.47
C ALA A 312 -10.23 -9.67 -23.27
N GLU A 313 -11.11 -8.65 -23.32
CA GLU A 313 -12.13 -8.47 -22.28
C GLU A 313 -13.11 -9.63 -22.22
N ALA A 314 -13.61 -10.11 -23.36
CA ALA A 314 -14.52 -11.24 -23.41
C ALA A 314 -13.88 -12.51 -22.84
N SER A 315 -12.64 -12.81 -23.21
CA SER A 315 -11.88 -13.96 -22.71
C SER A 315 -11.60 -13.87 -21.21
N LEU A 316 -11.28 -12.66 -20.71
CA LEU A 316 -11.07 -12.40 -19.28
C LEU A 316 -12.36 -12.65 -18.48
N ARG A 317 -13.47 -12.10 -18.92
CA ARG A 317 -14.78 -12.28 -18.27
C ARG A 317 -15.23 -13.73 -18.25
N ASP A 318 -15.05 -14.42 -19.38
CA ASP A 318 -15.40 -15.84 -19.48
C ASP A 318 -14.51 -16.68 -18.55
N GLU A 319 -13.21 -16.38 -18.42
CA GLU A 319 -12.35 -17.11 -17.50
C GLU A 319 -12.72 -16.86 -16.03
N LEU A 320 -13.08 -15.63 -15.67
CA LEU A 320 -13.59 -15.33 -14.32
C LEU A 320 -14.91 -16.08 -14.05
N ALA A 321 -15.84 -16.10 -15.00
CA ALA A 321 -17.09 -16.84 -14.86
C ALA A 321 -16.85 -18.35 -14.71
N ARG A 322 -15.94 -18.92 -15.49
CA ARG A 322 -15.53 -20.33 -15.36
C ARG A 322 -14.89 -20.63 -14.01
N PHE A 323 -13.98 -19.75 -13.53
CA PHE A 323 -13.36 -19.90 -12.22
C PHE A 323 -14.38 -19.97 -11.09
N LEU A 324 -15.46 -19.20 -11.18
CA LEU A 324 -16.53 -19.19 -10.16
C LEU A 324 -17.49 -20.38 -10.27
N ALA A 325 -17.69 -20.92 -11.49
CA ALA A 325 -18.62 -22.01 -11.76
C ALA A 325 -17.97 -23.39 -11.61
N GLU A 326 -16.71 -23.53 -11.99
CA GLU A 326 -16.01 -24.82 -12.03
C GLU A 326 -15.23 -25.07 -10.74
N PRO A 327 -15.11 -26.31 -10.28
CA PRO A 327 -14.23 -26.65 -9.15
C PRO A 327 -12.77 -26.28 -9.43
N ILE A 328 -12.06 -25.82 -8.40
CA ILE A 328 -10.62 -25.64 -8.46
C ILE A 328 -9.96 -27.02 -8.42
N ALA A 329 -9.12 -27.34 -9.40
CA ALA A 329 -8.42 -28.61 -9.45
C ALA A 329 -7.43 -28.73 -8.27
N ALA A 330 -7.26 -29.95 -7.76
CA ALA A 330 -6.38 -30.19 -6.62
C ALA A 330 -4.92 -29.73 -6.90
N GLU A 331 -4.45 -29.94 -8.11
CA GLU A 331 -3.10 -29.51 -8.53
C GLU A 331 -2.95 -27.97 -8.58
N GLU A 332 -3.99 -27.26 -9.04
CA GLU A 332 -3.99 -25.78 -9.06
C GLU A 332 -3.95 -25.22 -7.64
N LEU A 333 -4.78 -25.77 -6.74
CA LEU A 333 -4.81 -25.37 -5.34
C LEU A 333 -3.48 -25.63 -4.65
N GLU A 334 -2.90 -26.81 -4.86
CA GLU A 334 -1.63 -27.19 -4.22
C GLU A 334 -0.46 -26.35 -4.76
N SER A 335 -0.43 -26.08 -6.04
CA SER A 335 0.55 -25.18 -6.66
C SER A 335 0.44 -23.75 -6.09
N ALA A 336 -0.77 -23.21 -5.99
CA ALA A 336 -1.01 -21.89 -5.41
C ALA A 336 -0.64 -21.81 -3.92
N ARG A 337 -0.99 -22.86 -3.15
CA ARG A 337 -0.63 -23.00 -1.73
C ARG A 337 0.88 -23.06 -1.55
N SER A 338 1.56 -23.91 -2.31
CA SER A 338 3.02 -24.05 -2.27
C SER A 338 3.72 -22.74 -2.59
N TYR A 339 3.20 -21.96 -3.55
CA TYR A 339 3.71 -20.65 -3.90
C TYR A 339 3.59 -19.66 -2.71
N LEU A 340 2.42 -19.55 -2.08
CA LEU A 340 2.24 -18.65 -0.93
C LEU A 340 3.08 -19.06 0.28
N LEU A 341 3.05 -20.35 0.64
CA LEU A 341 3.81 -20.87 1.78
C LEU A 341 5.31 -20.78 1.55
N GLY A 342 5.78 -21.04 0.33
CA GLY A 342 7.19 -20.92 -0.05
C GLY A 342 7.72 -19.50 0.02
N ARG A 343 6.87 -18.48 -0.10
CA ARG A 343 7.26 -17.07 0.03
C ARG A 343 7.32 -16.56 1.47
N GLU A 344 6.67 -17.22 2.42
CA GLU A 344 6.59 -16.75 3.80
C GLU A 344 7.97 -16.60 4.49
N PRO A 345 8.95 -17.52 4.33
CA PRO A 345 10.27 -17.30 4.89
C PRO A 345 10.96 -16.03 4.39
N PHE A 346 10.81 -15.71 3.10
CA PHE A 346 11.41 -14.51 2.48
C PHE A 346 10.82 -13.18 2.98
N ARG A 347 9.68 -13.22 3.63
CA ARG A 347 9.09 -12.04 4.28
C ARG A 347 9.69 -11.73 5.65
N ARG A 348 10.51 -12.63 6.19
CA ARG A 348 11.00 -12.62 7.56
C ARG A 348 12.48 -13.01 7.67
N GLU A 349 13.23 -12.81 6.60
CA GLU A 349 14.64 -13.19 6.52
C GLU A 349 15.56 -12.19 7.23
N THR A 350 15.24 -10.91 7.15
CA THR A 350 16.08 -9.81 7.64
C THR A 350 15.42 -9.04 8.79
N ALA A 351 16.23 -8.35 9.60
CA ALA A 351 15.74 -7.43 10.63
C ALA A 351 14.77 -6.39 10.06
N ARG A 352 15.06 -5.84 8.87
CA ARG A 352 14.18 -4.91 8.16
C ARG A 352 12.79 -5.48 7.92
N GLN A 353 12.73 -6.68 7.34
CA GLN A 353 11.46 -7.35 7.05
C GLN A 353 10.66 -7.68 8.31
N TRP A 354 11.36 -8.07 9.40
CA TRP A 354 10.71 -8.26 10.69
C TRP A 354 10.13 -6.98 11.25
N ALA A 355 10.89 -5.87 11.20
CA ALA A 355 10.39 -4.58 11.67
C ALA A 355 9.16 -4.12 10.86
N ASP A 356 9.21 -4.24 9.53
CA ASP A 356 8.08 -3.92 8.64
C ASP A 356 6.85 -4.78 8.95
N LEU A 357 7.02 -6.11 9.08
CA LEU A 357 5.94 -7.04 9.40
C LEU A 357 5.29 -6.70 10.74
N MET A 358 6.10 -6.46 11.79
CA MET A 358 5.60 -6.14 13.13
C MET A 358 4.82 -4.83 13.16
N ALA A 359 5.33 -3.79 12.47
CA ALA A 359 4.68 -2.49 12.41
C ALA A 359 3.31 -2.58 11.73
N VAL A 360 3.26 -3.23 10.55
CA VAL A 360 2.01 -3.39 9.78
C VAL A 360 1.03 -4.31 10.50
N SER A 361 1.51 -5.40 11.10
CA SER A 361 0.63 -6.31 11.85
C SER A 361 0.03 -5.63 13.09
N ALA A 362 0.81 -4.80 13.79
CA ALA A 362 0.30 -4.02 14.92
C ALA A 362 -0.74 -2.99 14.49
N LEU A 363 -0.52 -2.31 13.36
CA LEU A 363 -1.48 -1.37 12.77
C LEU A 363 -2.82 -2.04 12.43
N LEU A 364 -2.77 -3.27 11.89
CA LEU A 364 -3.92 -4.02 11.39
C LEU A 364 -4.53 -4.95 12.44
N ASP A 365 -4.05 -4.90 13.68
CA ASP A 365 -4.46 -5.80 14.78
C ASP A 365 -4.40 -7.28 14.39
N LEU A 366 -3.32 -7.67 13.69
CA LEU A 366 -3.08 -9.05 13.28
C LEU A 366 -2.28 -9.81 14.35
N PRO A 367 -2.46 -11.14 14.47
CA PRO A 367 -1.72 -11.95 15.44
C PRO A 367 -0.20 -11.89 15.22
N LEU A 368 0.54 -11.29 16.15
CA LEU A 368 2.00 -11.18 16.11
C LEU A 368 2.69 -12.28 16.89
N ASP A 369 1.99 -12.83 17.89
CA ASP A 369 2.52 -13.89 18.77
C ASP A 369 2.67 -15.22 18.01
N ASP A 370 1.95 -15.41 16.91
CA ASP A 370 2.14 -16.50 15.95
C ASP A 370 2.52 -15.96 14.58
N PRO A 371 3.81 -15.80 14.26
CA PRO A 371 4.23 -15.32 12.94
C PRO A 371 3.78 -16.23 11.78
N ASN A 372 3.36 -17.46 12.07
CA ASN A 372 2.86 -18.40 11.06
C ASN A 372 1.34 -18.44 10.96
N TRP A 373 0.60 -17.58 11.70
CA TRP A 373 -0.86 -17.60 11.73
C TRP A 373 -1.49 -17.55 10.33
N HIS A 374 -0.94 -16.72 9.45
CA HIS A 374 -1.41 -16.58 8.08
C HIS A 374 -1.09 -17.81 7.25
N ALA A 375 0.16 -18.28 7.29
CA ALA A 375 0.58 -19.52 6.64
C ALA A 375 -0.25 -20.72 7.12
N GLY A 376 -0.52 -20.79 8.43
CA GLY A 376 -1.39 -21.81 9.02
C GLY A 376 -2.85 -21.74 8.54
N LYS A 377 -3.38 -20.55 8.25
CA LYS A 377 -4.69 -20.40 7.59
C LYS A 377 -4.63 -20.92 6.15
N VAL A 378 -3.68 -20.43 5.35
CA VAL A 378 -3.50 -20.83 3.95
C VAL A 378 -3.34 -22.35 3.81
N ALA A 379 -2.57 -22.98 4.70
CA ALA A 379 -2.34 -24.43 4.67
C ALA A 379 -3.61 -25.28 4.87
N ARG A 380 -4.60 -24.77 5.59
CA ARG A 380 -5.85 -25.50 5.91
C ARG A 380 -6.99 -25.26 4.94
N LEU A 381 -6.90 -24.25 4.06
CA LEU A 381 -7.98 -23.95 3.10
C LEU A 381 -8.20 -25.08 2.13
N THR A 382 -9.46 -25.45 1.91
CA THR A 382 -9.88 -26.39 0.88
C THR A 382 -10.24 -25.66 -0.43
N ALA A 383 -10.37 -26.39 -1.52
CA ALA A 383 -10.84 -25.83 -2.80
C ALA A 383 -12.23 -25.20 -2.65
N GLU A 384 -13.10 -25.81 -1.84
CA GLU A 384 -14.44 -25.27 -1.58
C GLU A 384 -14.41 -23.98 -0.76
N ASP A 385 -13.53 -23.86 0.25
CA ASP A 385 -13.37 -22.62 1.01
C ASP A 385 -12.96 -21.46 0.09
N VAL A 386 -12.01 -21.72 -0.81
CA VAL A 386 -11.51 -20.74 -1.79
C VAL A 386 -12.61 -20.35 -2.78
N ALA A 387 -13.30 -21.34 -3.34
CA ALA A 387 -14.40 -21.12 -4.29
C ALA A 387 -15.58 -20.39 -3.63
N ALA A 388 -15.94 -20.74 -2.39
CA ALA A 388 -17.01 -20.09 -1.65
C ALA A 388 -16.67 -18.62 -1.34
N ALA A 389 -15.44 -18.32 -0.92
CA ALA A 389 -14.99 -16.95 -0.72
C ALA A 389 -15.01 -16.17 -2.04
N ALA A 390 -14.50 -16.75 -3.14
CA ALA A 390 -14.52 -16.11 -4.44
C ALA A 390 -15.95 -15.78 -4.90
N ARG A 391 -16.89 -16.72 -4.82
CA ARG A 391 -18.30 -16.49 -5.16
C ARG A 391 -18.99 -15.43 -4.31
N ARG A 392 -18.58 -15.26 -3.06
CA ARG A 392 -19.13 -14.24 -2.17
C ARG A 392 -18.72 -12.83 -2.56
N TRP A 393 -17.49 -12.67 -3.03
CA TRP A 393 -16.88 -11.36 -3.24
C TRP A 393 -16.70 -10.95 -4.70
N ILE A 394 -16.78 -11.89 -5.63
CA ILE A 394 -16.64 -11.65 -7.05
C ILE A 394 -17.96 -11.96 -7.75
N ASP A 395 -18.65 -10.91 -8.18
CA ASP A 395 -19.88 -11.01 -8.96
C ASP A 395 -19.59 -10.60 -10.42
N PRO A 396 -19.59 -11.54 -11.38
CA PRO A 396 -19.27 -11.24 -12.78
C PRO A 396 -20.16 -10.17 -13.43
N GLU A 397 -21.42 -10.06 -12.97
CA GLU A 397 -22.39 -9.08 -13.50
C GLU A 397 -22.14 -7.66 -12.98
N ARG A 398 -21.40 -7.53 -11.87
CA ARG A 398 -21.11 -6.26 -11.19
C ARG A 398 -19.65 -5.80 -11.33
N LEU A 399 -18.87 -6.43 -12.18
CA LEU A 399 -17.49 -6.04 -12.42
C LEU A 399 -17.42 -4.68 -13.11
N LEU A 400 -16.59 -3.82 -12.58
CA LEU A 400 -16.24 -2.54 -13.15
C LEU A 400 -15.16 -2.73 -14.22
N VAL A 401 -15.25 -1.97 -15.30
CA VAL A 401 -14.30 -2.01 -16.42
C VAL A 401 -13.79 -0.61 -16.69
N THR A 402 -12.48 -0.48 -16.76
CA THR A 402 -11.82 0.74 -17.27
C THR A 402 -10.92 0.36 -18.44
N ARG A 403 -11.09 1.04 -19.56
CA ARG A 403 -10.31 0.89 -20.78
C ARG A 403 -9.50 2.15 -21.03
N GLY A 404 -8.20 2.03 -21.19
CA GLY A 404 -7.29 3.06 -21.69
C GLY A 404 -7.05 2.82 -23.17
N LEU A 405 -7.49 3.76 -24.00
CA LEU A 405 -7.37 3.67 -25.45
C LEU A 405 -6.35 4.68 -25.95
N PRO A 406 -5.34 4.26 -26.73
CA PRO A 406 -4.38 5.20 -27.28
C PRO A 406 -5.06 6.17 -28.25
N THR A 407 -4.72 7.46 -28.15
CA THR A 407 -5.14 8.44 -29.14
C THR A 407 -4.48 8.14 -30.49
N SER A 408 -5.25 8.29 -31.60
CA SER A 408 -4.67 8.08 -32.93
C SER A 408 -3.52 9.06 -33.17
N ARG A 409 -2.42 8.57 -33.76
CA ARG A 409 -1.22 9.39 -34.09
C ARG A 409 -1.56 10.60 -35.01
N GLU A 410 -2.71 10.58 -35.72
CA GLU A 410 -3.17 11.68 -36.57
C GLU A 410 -3.71 12.87 -35.77
N SER A 411 -4.28 12.64 -34.58
CA SER A 411 -4.81 13.70 -33.71
C SER A 411 -3.76 14.39 -32.85
N ALA A 412 -2.51 13.91 -32.84
CA ALA A 412 -1.40 14.42 -32.03
C ALA A 412 -0.47 15.39 -32.78
N ARG A 413 -0.76 15.79 -34.04
CA ARG A 413 0.00 16.83 -34.72
C ARG A 413 -0.44 18.21 -34.22
N PRO A 414 0.45 19.00 -33.61
CA PRO A 414 0.11 20.38 -33.29
C PRO A 414 -0.13 21.16 -34.59
N THR A 415 -1.24 21.85 -34.65
CA THR A 415 -1.55 22.86 -35.70
C THR A 415 -0.67 24.09 -35.55
#